data_67635db1ef4324dbea5a971dbe6b7b88
#
_entry.id   67635db1ef4324dbea5a971dbe6b7b88
#
_cell.length_a   1.000
_cell.length_b   1.000
_cell.length_c   1.000
_cell.angle_alpha   90.00
_cell.angle_beta   90.00
_cell.angle_gamma   90.00
#
_symmetry.space_group_name_H-M   'P 1'
#
loop_
_entity.id
_entity.type
_entity.pdbx_description
1 polymer ?
#
loop_
_entity_poly.entity_id
_entity_poly.type
_entity_poly.pdbx_seq_one_letter_code
_entity_poly.pdbx_strand_id
1 'polypeptide(L)'
;MHYVDWTPQLAIDPPVYLDANVLVGTIVRIHRLYPTCVRLTATLLAGKSNILLSAVSVNECLGATAKLSYCQLAKQPPNAHWNKKIYLRWCERIFASYEGWITAVGSMMKDWSSAGVPIEVIPKTDALWEHVVDLTPQYMEQFKLSPADAMHLALAETHARTFITADSDFEEIQKNPPVGELVILHLAA
;
A
#
# COMPACT_ATOMS: atom_id res chain seq x y z
N MET A 1 -2.32 7.09 17.90
CA MET A 1 -2.37 7.20 16.42
C MET A 1 -3.13 8.44 16.00
N HIS A 2 -2.74 9.09 14.92
CA HIS A 2 -3.40 10.29 14.39
C HIS A 2 -3.69 10.05 12.90
N TYR A 3 -4.94 10.22 12.50
CA TYR A 3 -5.37 10.13 11.11
C TYR A 3 -5.53 11.54 10.53
N VAL A 4 -4.87 11.83 9.42
CA VAL A 4 -4.82 13.16 8.80
C VAL A 4 -4.87 13.02 7.28
N ASP A 5 -5.65 13.88 6.62
CA ASP A 5 -5.60 13.98 5.16
C ASP A 5 -4.26 14.58 4.71
N TRP A 6 -3.60 13.89 3.79
CA TRP A 6 -2.31 14.32 3.29
C TRP A 6 -2.44 15.52 2.35
N THR A 7 -1.57 16.49 2.56
CA THR A 7 -1.32 17.60 1.64
C THR A 7 0.17 17.72 1.34
N PRO A 8 0.58 18.27 0.17
CA PRO A 8 1.99 18.39 -0.18
C PRO A 8 2.84 19.23 0.80
N GLN A 9 2.21 20.02 1.65
CA GLN A 9 2.87 20.86 2.68
C GLN A 9 3.07 20.12 4.00
N LEU A 10 2.41 18.97 4.17
CA LEU A 10 2.51 18.23 5.42
C LEU A 10 3.85 17.51 5.49
N ALA A 11 4.56 17.67 6.60
CA ALA A 11 5.79 16.93 6.87
C ALA A 11 5.48 15.45 7.05
N ILE A 12 6.36 14.59 6.51
CA ILE A 12 6.25 13.14 6.61
C ILE A 12 7.44 12.65 7.43
N ASP A 13 7.15 12.09 8.60
CA ASP A 13 8.17 11.57 9.51
C ASP A 13 8.54 10.12 9.13
N PRO A 14 9.81 9.85 8.82
CA PRO A 14 10.28 8.49 8.54
C PRO A 14 10.50 7.69 9.84
N PRO A 15 10.47 6.34 9.77
CA PRO A 15 10.20 5.51 8.60
C PRO A 15 8.73 5.55 8.14
N VAL A 16 8.53 5.39 6.83
CA VAL A 16 7.21 5.49 6.18
C VAL A 16 6.78 4.14 5.66
N TYR A 17 5.67 3.60 6.15
CA TYR A 17 5.06 2.38 5.63
C TYR A 17 4.03 2.74 4.54
N LEU A 18 4.16 2.09 3.36
CA LEU A 18 3.24 2.30 2.25
C LEU A 18 2.27 1.15 2.08
N ASP A 19 1.00 1.48 2.00
CA ASP A 19 -0.07 0.56 1.66
C ASP A 19 -0.04 0.18 0.17
N ALA A 20 -0.64 -0.95 -0.16
CA ALA A 20 -0.71 -1.49 -1.51
C ALA A 20 -1.40 -0.54 -2.50
N ASN A 21 -2.46 0.15 -2.09
CA ASN A 21 -3.18 1.09 -2.95
C ASN A 21 -2.32 2.31 -3.34
N VAL A 22 -1.39 2.72 -2.49
CA VAL A 22 -0.42 3.78 -2.77
C VAL A 22 0.60 3.31 -3.82
N LEU A 23 1.08 2.06 -3.69
CA LEU A 23 1.97 1.45 -4.68
C LEU A 23 1.31 1.32 -6.04
N VAL A 24 0.05 0.84 -6.08
CA VAL A 24 -0.76 0.77 -7.31
C VAL A 24 -0.92 2.16 -7.93
N GLY A 25 -1.28 3.16 -7.11
CA GLY A 25 -1.43 4.54 -7.57
C GLY A 25 -0.15 5.14 -8.13
N THR A 26 1.02 4.70 -7.67
CA THR A 26 2.31 5.18 -8.16
C THR A 26 2.67 4.56 -9.53
N ILE A 27 2.28 3.30 -9.76
CA ILE A 27 2.68 2.53 -10.96
C ILE A 27 1.66 2.69 -12.08
N VAL A 28 0.36 2.65 -11.76
CA VAL A 28 -0.72 2.56 -12.74
C VAL A 28 -1.24 3.95 -13.13
N ARG A 29 -0.80 4.46 -14.28
CA ARG A 29 -1.13 5.83 -14.76
C ARG A 29 -2.63 6.13 -14.87
N ILE A 30 -3.45 5.12 -15.13
CA ILE A 30 -4.92 5.28 -15.23
C ILE A 30 -5.62 5.18 -13.88
N HIS A 31 -4.88 4.91 -12.81
CA HIS A 31 -5.45 4.85 -11.47
C HIS A 31 -5.82 6.25 -10.99
N ARG A 32 -7.00 6.39 -10.34
CA ARG A 32 -7.50 7.70 -9.87
C ARG A 32 -6.52 8.44 -8.94
N LEU A 33 -5.74 7.70 -8.17
CA LEU A 33 -4.74 8.24 -7.25
C LEU A 33 -3.42 8.62 -7.93
N TYR A 34 -3.20 8.28 -9.21
CA TYR A 34 -1.90 8.49 -9.85
C TYR A 34 -1.36 9.91 -9.71
N PRO A 35 -2.14 11.00 -9.95
CA PRO A 35 -1.63 12.36 -9.80
C PRO A 35 -1.21 12.69 -8.37
N THR A 36 -1.95 12.18 -7.37
CA THR A 36 -1.65 12.37 -5.95
C THR A 36 -0.40 11.57 -5.55
N CYS A 37 -0.30 10.31 -5.99
CA CYS A 37 0.85 9.45 -5.72
C CYS A 37 2.14 9.98 -6.38
N VAL A 38 2.07 10.59 -7.56
CA VAL A 38 3.24 11.25 -8.19
C VAL A 38 3.75 12.40 -7.32
N ARG A 39 2.87 13.24 -6.79
CA ARG A 39 3.24 14.33 -5.87
C ARG A 39 3.82 13.80 -4.56
N LEU A 40 3.18 12.77 -3.99
CA LEU A 40 3.68 12.10 -2.80
C LEU A 40 5.09 11.53 -3.03
N THR A 41 5.29 10.82 -4.14
CA THR A 41 6.60 10.28 -4.51
C THR A 41 7.66 11.38 -4.56
N ALA A 42 7.35 12.52 -5.18
CA ALA A 42 8.27 13.65 -5.22
C ALA A 42 8.62 14.17 -3.81
N THR A 43 7.63 14.22 -2.90
CA THR A 43 7.85 14.62 -1.50
C THR A 43 8.75 13.62 -0.76
N LEU A 44 8.49 12.31 -0.92
CA LEU A 44 9.28 11.24 -0.29
C LEU A 44 10.74 11.23 -0.80
N LEU A 45 10.93 11.43 -2.10
CA LEU A 45 12.24 11.52 -2.73
C LEU A 45 13.02 12.74 -2.23
N ALA A 46 12.38 13.91 -2.19
CA ALA A 46 12.99 15.15 -1.70
C ALA A 46 13.40 15.03 -0.22
N GLY A 47 12.56 14.38 0.59
CA GLY A 47 12.82 14.13 2.02
C GLY A 47 13.80 12.98 2.28
N LYS A 48 14.19 12.21 1.27
CA LYS A 48 14.96 10.95 1.43
C LYS A 48 14.38 10.05 2.50
N SER A 49 13.05 9.94 2.52
CA SER A 49 12.32 9.18 3.52
C SER A 49 12.67 7.69 3.43
N ASN A 50 12.96 7.05 4.58
CA ASN A 50 13.07 5.60 4.63
C ASN A 50 11.70 4.97 4.40
N ILE A 51 11.55 4.17 3.33
CA ILE A 51 10.28 3.55 2.94
C ILE A 51 10.29 2.09 3.33
N LEU A 52 9.26 1.70 4.05
CA LEU A 52 9.00 0.33 4.47
C LEU A 52 7.87 -0.26 3.63
N LEU A 53 8.10 -1.46 3.14
CA LEU A 53 7.10 -2.29 2.46
C LEU A 53 6.97 -3.61 3.20
N SER A 54 5.86 -4.29 3.05
CA SER A 54 5.71 -5.66 3.50
C SER A 54 5.47 -6.60 2.32
N ALA A 55 5.65 -7.89 2.54
CA ALA A 55 5.25 -8.91 1.58
C ALA A 55 3.74 -8.83 1.29
N VAL A 56 2.93 -8.39 2.25
CA VAL A 56 1.48 -8.17 2.09
C VAL A 56 1.24 -7.02 1.12
N SER A 57 1.84 -5.84 1.34
CA SER A 57 1.71 -4.68 0.44
C SER A 57 2.11 -5.01 -1.00
N VAL A 58 3.23 -5.72 -1.16
CA VAL A 58 3.72 -6.11 -2.49
C VAL A 58 2.78 -7.10 -3.15
N ASN A 59 2.31 -8.13 -2.44
CA ASN A 59 1.41 -9.14 -2.96
C ASN A 59 0.05 -8.53 -3.37
N GLU A 60 -0.51 -7.66 -2.55
CA GLU A 60 -1.77 -6.97 -2.86
C GLU A 60 -1.61 -6.00 -4.04
N CYS A 61 -0.50 -5.28 -4.11
CA CYS A 61 -0.17 -4.42 -5.25
C CYS A 61 -0.13 -5.24 -6.55
N LEU A 62 0.54 -6.39 -6.56
CA LEU A 62 0.58 -7.29 -7.71
C LEU A 62 -0.81 -7.83 -8.06
N GLY A 63 -1.62 -8.20 -7.08
CA GLY A 63 -2.99 -8.66 -7.29
C GLY A 63 -3.90 -7.57 -7.87
N ALA A 64 -3.82 -6.35 -7.35
CA ALA A 64 -4.58 -5.21 -7.83
C ALA A 64 -4.18 -4.80 -9.27
N THR A 65 -2.88 -4.77 -9.57
CA THR A 65 -2.39 -4.46 -10.91
C THR A 65 -2.78 -5.53 -11.93
N ALA A 66 -2.74 -6.82 -11.56
CA ALA A 66 -3.24 -7.91 -12.39
C ALA A 66 -4.74 -7.76 -12.67
N LYS A 67 -5.55 -7.42 -11.66
CA LYS A 67 -6.99 -7.15 -11.81
C LYS A 67 -7.26 -5.98 -12.74
N LEU A 68 -6.56 -4.87 -12.58
CA LEU A 68 -6.71 -3.69 -13.45
C LEU A 68 -6.34 -4.01 -14.90
N SER A 69 -5.25 -4.75 -15.12
CA SER A 69 -4.84 -5.19 -16.45
C SER A 69 -5.90 -6.09 -17.09
N TYR A 70 -6.44 -7.03 -16.33
CA TYR A 70 -7.55 -7.87 -16.81
C TYR A 70 -8.77 -7.03 -17.20
N CYS A 71 -9.20 -6.11 -16.33
CA CYS A 71 -10.35 -5.26 -16.61
C CYS A 71 -10.15 -4.42 -17.88
N GLN A 72 -8.95 -3.89 -18.07
CA GLN A 72 -8.59 -3.14 -19.27
C GLN A 72 -8.64 -3.98 -20.55
N LEU A 73 -8.03 -5.18 -20.51
CA LEU A 73 -8.01 -6.11 -21.65
C LEU A 73 -9.38 -6.65 -21.99
N ALA A 74 -10.20 -6.95 -20.97
CA ALA A 74 -11.55 -7.46 -21.13
C ALA A 74 -12.59 -6.35 -21.39
N LYS A 75 -12.18 -5.07 -21.43
CA LYS A 75 -13.07 -3.90 -21.53
C LYS A 75 -14.17 -3.92 -20.46
N GLN A 76 -13.83 -4.39 -19.25
CA GLN A 76 -14.73 -4.42 -18.10
C GLN A 76 -14.39 -3.26 -17.15
N PRO A 77 -15.38 -2.71 -16.44
CA PRO A 77 -15.10 -1.70 -15.43
C PRO A 77 -14.29 -2.29 -14.26
N PRO A 78 -13.44 -1.52 -13.58
CA PRO A 78 -12.58 -2.00 -12.48
C PRO A 78 -13.36 -2.61 -11.30
N ASN A 79 -14.62 -2.21 -11.14
CA ASN A 79 -15.54 -2.73 -10.13
C ASN A 79 -16.42 -3.89 -10.61
N ALA A 80 -16.23 -4.40 -11.84
CA ALA A 80 -16.94 -5.56 -12.32
C ALA A 80 -16.71 -6.76 -11.40
N HIS A 81 -17.75 -7.56 -11.19
CA HIS A 81 -17.66 -8.77 -10.39
C HIS A 81 -16.55 -9.68 -10.90
N TRP A 82 -15.58 -9.90 -10.05
CA TRP A 82 -14.40 -10.71 -10.32
C TRP A 82 -14.78 -12.19 -10.40
N ASN A 83 -14.85 -12.73 -11.59
CA ASN A 83 -15.09 -14.15 -11.78
C ASN A 83 -13.76 -14.92 -11.79
N LYS A 84 -13.48 -15.62 -10.68
CA LYS A 84 -12.25 -16.40 -10.50
C LYS A 84 -12.00 -17.40 -11.64
N LYS A 85 -13.06 -18.02 -12.21
CA LYS A 85 -12.89 -18.96 -13.32
C LYS A 85 -12.46 -18.27 -14.61
N ILE A 86 -12.99 -17.09 -14.87
CA ILE A 86 -12.60 -16.29 -16.02
C ILE A 86 -11.17 -15.78 -15.81
N TYR A 87 -10.83 -15.31 -14.62
CA TYR A 87 -9.49 -14.89 -14.26
C TYR A 87 -8.45 -16.00 -14.49
N LEU A 88 -8.70 -17.21 -14.00
CA LEU A 88 -7.77 -18.34 -14.18
C LEU A 88 -7.57 -18.72 -15.66
N ARG A 89 -8.61 -18.62 -16.49
CA ARG A 89 -8.48 -18.82 -17.96
C ARG A 89 -7.69 -17.70 -18.63
N TRP A 90 -7.70 -16.50 -18.06
CA TRP A 90 -6.96 -15.36 -18.57
C TRP A 90 -5.54 -15.28 -18.01
N CYS A 91 -5.24 -15.96 -16.91
CA CYS A 91 -3.90 -15.95 -16.30
C CYS A 91 -2.81 -16.32 -17.30
N GLU A 92 -3.02 -17.27 -18.19
CA GLU A 92 -2.04 -17.64 -19.23
C GLU A 92 -1.80 -16.49 -20.22
N ARG A 93 -2.83 -15.68 -20.53
CA ARG A 93 -2.72 -14.52 -21.43
C ARG A 93 -2.25 -13.26 -20.70
N ILE A 94 -2.59 -13.16 -19.44
CA ILE A 94 -2.18 -12.04 -18.56
C ILE A 94 -0.72 -12.24 -18.13
N PHE A 95 -0.19 -13.45 -18.14
CA PHE A 95 1.15 -13.72 -17.63
C PHE A 95 2.21 -12.87 -18.35
N ALA A 96 2.11 -12.67 -19.63
CA ALA A 96 2.99 -11.77 -20.37
C ALA A 96 2.85 -10.29 -19.94
N SER A 97 1.62 -9.85 -19.62
CA SER A 97 1.35 -8.51 -19.05
C SER A 97 1.73 -8.43 -17.59
N TYR A 98 1.59 -9.53 -16.84
CA TYR A 98 1.92 -9.65 -15.43
C TYR A 98 3.44 -9.58 -15.18
N GLU A 99 4.24 -10.20 -16.06
CA GLU A 99 5.69 -10.05 -16.05
C GLU A 99 6.10 -8.58 -16.21
N GLY A 100 5.40 -7.83 -17.07
CA GLY A 100 5.57 -6.39 -17.20
C GLY A 100 5.27 -5.62 -15.90
N TRP A 101 4.25 -6.03 -15.14
CA TRP A 101 3.91 -5.38 -13.86
C TRP A 101 4.87 -5.73 -12.73
N ILE A 102 5.31 -6.97 -12.61
CA ILE A 102 6.38 -7.35 -11.68
C ILE A 102 7.63 -6.53 -11.98
N THR A 103 7.99 -6.41 -13.26
CA THR A 103 9.10 -5.58 -13.73
C THR A 103 8.88 -4.10 -13.37
N ALA A 104 7.66 -3.57 -13.50
CA ALA A 104 7.34 -2.20 -13.14
C ALA A 104 7.49 -1.93 -11.64
N VAL A 105 7.03 -2.84 -10.77
CA VAL A 105 7.24 -2.74 -9.31
C VAL A 105 8.73 -2.78 -8.98
N GLY A 106 9.47 -3.73 -9.54
CA GLY A 106 10.91 -3.83 -9.34
C GLY A 106 11.67 -2.62 -9.86
N SER A 107 11.27 -2.06 -11.01
CA SER A 107 11.85 -0.83 -11.57
C SER A 107 11.57 0.37 -10.69
N MET A 108 10.35 0.53 -10.19
CA MET A 108 10.00 1.61 -9.26
C MET A 108 10.88 1.57 -8.01
N MET A 109 11.01 0.39 -7.39
CA MET A 109 11.87 0.23 -6.20
C MET A 109 13.33 0.56 -6.50
N LYS A 110 13.83 0.13 -7.66
CA LYS A 110 15.19 0.42 -8.13
C LYS A 110 15.39 1.91 -8.39
N ASP A 111 14.44 2.57 -9.02
CA ASP A 111 14.49 4.00 -9.32
C ASP A 111 14.52 4.83 -8.03
N TRP A 112 13.68 4.49 -7.06
CA TRP A 112 13.67 5.16 -5.76
C TRP A 112 14.98 4.93 -5.00
N SER A 113 15.47 3.70 -4.97
CA SER A 113 16.76 3.38 -4.34
C SER A 113 17.91 4.12 -5.03
N SER A 114 17.89 4.22 -6.36
CA SER A 114 18.90 4.97 -7.13
C SER A 114 18.82 6.48 -6.89
N ALA A 115 17.64 6.99 -6.55
CA ALA A 115 17.45 8.39 -6.13
C ALA A 115 17.87 8.64 -4.66
N GLY A 116 18.39 7.63 -3.98
CA GLY A 116 18.88 7.72 -2.61
C GLY A 116 17.79 7.60 -1.55
N VAL A 117 16.64 7.05 -1.91
CA VAL A 117 15.58 6.70 -0.96
C VAL A 117 15.79 5.27 -0.50
N PRO A 118 16.05 5.01 0.78
CA PRO A 118 16.14 3.66 1.31
C PRO A 118 14.79 2.99 1.22
N ILE A 119 14.74 1.79 0.62
CA ILE A 119 13.55 0.94 0.61
C ILE A 119 13.90 -0.35 1.32
N GLU A 120 13.15 -0.67 2.33
CA GLU A 120 13.28 -1.88 3.11
C GLU A 120 12.00 -2.70 3.02
N VAL A 121 12.14 -4.00 2.75
CA VAL A 121 11.03 -4.94 2.84
C VAL A 121 11.10 -5.62 4.20
N ILE A 122 10.10 -5.40 5.04
CA ILE A 122 10.01 -6.01 6.37
C ILE A 122 10.02 -7.54 6.21
N PRO A 123 11.04 -8.23 6.73
CA PRO A 123 11.16 -9.67 6.57
C PRO A 123 10.16 -10.41 7.47
N LYS A 124 9.63 -11.52 7.00
CA LYS A 124 8.75 -12.41 7.79
C LYS A 124 9.45 -13.00 9.02
N THR A 125 10.77 -12.97 9.04
CA THR A 125 11.61 -13.45 10.16
C THR A 125 11.98 -12.34 11.14
N ASP A 126 11.34 -11.17 11.02
CA ASP A 126 11.54 -10.07 11.97
C ASP A 126 11.18 -10.51 13.39
N ALA A 127 12.00 -10.11 14.37
CA ALA A 127 11.79 -10.44 15.78
C ALA A 127 10.47 -9.85 16.34
N LEU A 128 9.93 -8.81 15.70
CA LEU A 128 8.69 -8.15 16.08
C LEU A 128 7.45 -8.77 15.40
N TRP A 129 7.64 -9.83 14.59
CA TRP A 129 6.53 -10.46 13.88
C TRP A 129 5.45 -11.05 14.81
N GLU A 130 5.85 -11.60 15.94
CA GLU A 130 4.91 -12.10 16.95
C GLU A 130 4.00 -10.98 17.46
N HIS A 131 4.56 -9.80 17.70
CA HIS A 131 3.80 -8.62 18.10
C HIS A 131 2.79 -8.18 17.02
N VAL A 132 3.17 -8.21 15.75
CA VAL A 132 2.25 -7.95 14.63
C VAL A 132 1.09 -8.95 14.60
N VAL A 133 1.39 -10.23 14.82
CA VAL A 133 0.35 -11.30 14.86
C VAL A 133 -0.61 -11.08 16.03
N ASP A 134 -0.13 -10.63 17.16
CA ASP A 134 -0.96 -10.36 18.36
C ASP A 134 -1.84 -9.10 18.18
N LEU A 135 -1.32 -8.05 17.52
CA LEU A 135 -2.05 -6.81 17.28
C LEU A 135 -3.15 -6.97 16.22
N THR A 136 -2.92 -7.80 15.21
CA THR A 136 -3.83 -7.93 14.06
C THR A 136 -5.27 -8.26 14.49
N PRO A 137 -5.57 -9.30 15.29
CA PRO A 137 -6.94 -9.59 15.71
C PRO A 137 -7.53 -8.49 16.60
N GLN A 138 -6.72 -7.79 17.38
CA GLN A 138 -7.18 -6.68 18.21
C GLN A 138 -7.69 -5.52 17.33
N TYR A 139 -6.99 -5.20 16.23
CA TYR A 139 -7.40 -4.14 15.30
C TYR A 139 -8.60 -4.55 14.44
N MET A 140 -8.72 -5.84 14.07
CA MET A 140 -9.93 -6.35 13.45
C MET A 140 -11.16 -6.13 14.34
N GLU A 141 -11.05 -6.38 15.63
CA GLU A 141 -12.16 -6.22 16.58
C GLU A 141 -12.43 -4.74 16.89
N GLN A 142 -11.38 -3.97 17.19
CA GLN A 142 -11.51 -2.59 17.66
C GLN A 142 -11.97 -1.65 16.55
N PHE A 143 -11.42 -1.79 15.34
CA PHE A 143 -11.67 -0.86 14.23
C PHE A 143 -12.52 -1.46 13.11
N LYS A 144 -12.97 -2.72 13.25
CA LYS A 144 -13.76 -3.44 12.24
C LYS A 144 -13.03 -3.58 10.90
N LEU A 145 -11.71 -3.62 10.93
CA LEU A 145 -10.86 -3.77 9.76
C LEU A 145 -10.90 -5.20 9.21
N SER A 146 -10.68 -5.33 7.91
CA SER A 146 -10.39 -6.63 7.32
C SER A 146 -9.08 -7.23 7.88
N PRO A 147 -8.85 -8.55 7.78
CA PRO A 147 -7.58 -9.14 8.24
C PRO A 147 -6.34 -8.52 7.57
N ALA A 148 -6.43 -8.14 6.29
CA ALA A 148 -5.33 -7.53 5.57
C ALA A 148 -5.07 -6.09 6.07
N ASP A 149 -6.11 -5.27 6.22
CA ASP A 149 -5.98 -3.89 6.69
C ASP A 149 -5.49 -3.84 8.14
N ALA A 150 -6.01 -4.73 8.99
CA ALA A 150 -5.55 -4.87 10.37
C ALA A 150 -4.05 -5.26 10.45
N MET A 151 -3.59 -6.13 9.54
CA MET A 151 -2.18 -6.50 9.44
C MET A 151 -1.32 -5.33 8.93
N HIS A 152 -1.80 -4.56 7.96
CA HIS A 152 -1.11 -3.35 7.52
C HIS A 152 -0.95 -2.35 8.67
N LEU A 153 -2.00 -2.14 9.45
CA LEU A 153 -1.95 -1.24 10.60
C LEU A 153 -0.96 -1.73 11.66
N ALA A 154 -1.00 -3.04 11.98
CA ALA A 154 -0.08 -3.64 12.95
C ALA A 154 1.38 -3.55 12.50
N LEU A 155 1.67 -3.81 11.22
CA LEU A 155 3.00 -3.64 10.63
C LEU A 155 3.47 -2.18 10.69
N ALA A 156 2.58 -1.25 10.32
CA ALA A 156 2.89 0.16 10.35
C ALA A 156 3.20 0.65 11.77
N GLU A 157 2.37 0.29 12.76
CA GLU A 157 2.60 0.69 14.14
C GLU A 157 3.89 0.11 14.73
N THR A 158 4.21 -1.13 14.34
CA THR A 158 5.41 -1.81 14.85
C THR A 158 6.71 -1.24 14.26
N HIS A 159 6.70 -0.82 12.99
CA HIS A 159 7.93 -0.53 12.25
C HIS A 159 8.06 0.91 11.74
N ALA A 160 6.97 1.68 11.69
CA ALA A 160 6.94 2.99 11.08
C ALA A 160 6.53 4.11 12.05
N ARG A 161 6.78 5.36 11.65
CA ARG A 161 6.20 6.56 12.27
C ARG A 161 5.03 7.09 11.47
N THR A 162 5.06 6.85 10.16
CA THR A 162 4.00 7.27 9.25
C THR A 162 3.50 6.08 8.43
N PHE A 163 2.19 5.90 8.39
CA PHE A 163 1.49 4.98 7.50
C PHE A 163 0.74 5.77 6.44
N ILE A 164 0.99 5.49 5.17
CA ILE A 164 0.32 6.17 4.07
C ILE A 164 -0.61 5.18 3.36
N THR A 165 -1.88 5.53 3.34
CA THR A 165 -2.95 4.74 2.71
C THR A 165 -3.91 5.64 1.94
N ALA A 166 -4.71 5.07 1.04
CA ALA A 166 -5.85 5.72 0.41
C ALA A 166 -7.15 4.94 0.68
N ASP A 167 -7.14 4.07 1.68
CA ASP A 167 -8.29 3.31 2.08
C ASP A 167 -9.06 4.04 3.19
N SER A 168 -10.35 4.28 2.93
CA SER A 168 -11.24 4.93 3.89
C SER A 168 -11.59 4.06 5.09
N ASP A 169 -11.34 2.75 5.04
CA ASP A 169 -11.65 1.85 6.16
C ASP A 169 -10.85 2.22 7.42
N PHE A 170 -9.72 2.89 7.25
CA PHE A 170 -8.93 3.43 8.37
C PHE A 170 -9.52 4.70 9.03
N GLU A 171 -10.55 5.31 8.48
CA GLU A 171 -11.23 6.47 9.11
C GLU A 171 -11.87 6.12 10.47
N GLU A 172 -12.21 4.85 10.70
CA GLU A 172 -12.74 4.40 12.00
C GLU A 172 -11.76 4.64 13.16
N ILE A 173 -10.47 4.70 12.87
CA ILE A 173 -9.43 4.98 13.87
C ILE A 173 -9.58 6.39 14.46
N GLN A 174 -10.11 7.36 13.69
CA GLN A 174 -10.36 8.72 14.22
C GLN A 174 -11.35 8.73 15.37
N LYS A 175 -12.31 7.81 15.38
CA LYS A 175 -13.37 7.76 16.39
C LYS A 175 -12.88 7.21 17.73
N ASN A 176 -11.92 6.29 17.67
CA ASN A 176 -11.33 5.65 18.84
C ASN A 176 -9.81 5.50 18.67
N PRO A 177 -9.06 6.61 18.67
CA PRO A 177 -7.63 6.53 18.41
C PRO A 177 -6.95 5.71 19.52
N PRO A 178 -6.21 4.64 19.18
CA PRO A 178 -5.40 3.94 20.15
C PRO A 178 -4.27 4.83 20.65
N VAL A 179 -3.73 4.51 21.80
CA VAL A 179 -2.57 5.21 22.34
C VAL A 179 -1.34 4.80 21.52
N GLY A 180 -0.78 5.71 20.76
CA GLY A 180 0.41 5.48 19.94
C GLY A 180 0.81 6.72 19.14
N GLU A 181 2.05 6.74 18.68
CA GLU A 181 2.63 7.89 17.94
C GLU A 181 2.47 7.78 16.42
N LEU A 182 1.93 6.66 15.91
CA LEU A 182 1.76 6.44 14.47
C LEU A 182 0.84 7.52 13.86
N VAL A 183 1.32 8.16 12.81
CA VAL A 183 0.54 9.08 11.97
C VAL A 183 0.05 8.34 10.74
N ILE A 184 -1.26 8.33 10.52
CA ILE A 184 -1.89 7.76 9.33
C ILE A 184 -2.21 8.92 8.39
N LEU A 185 -1.56 8.93 7.23
CA LEU A 185 -1.78 9.92 6.18
C LEU A 185 -2.69 9.31 5.10
N HIS A 186 -3.89 9.87 5.00
CA HIS A 186 -4.86 9.45 4.00
C HIS A 186 -4.70 10.25 2.71
N LEU A 187 -4.63 9.54 1.58
CA LEU A 187 -4.56 10.13 0.24
C LEU A 187 -5.96 10.21 -0.37
N ALA A 188 -6.48 11.41 -0.50
CA ALA A 188 -7.67 11.66 -1.31
C ALA A 188 -7.35 11.61 -2.81
N ALA A 189 -8.33 11.13 -3.60
CA ALA A 189 -8.22 11.04 -5.06
C ALA A 189 -8.44 12.41 -5.74
#